data_222dc1f89e893274f64106ba461bcf07
#
_entry.id   222dc1f89e893274f64106ba461bcf07
#
_cell.length_a   1.000
_cell.length_b   1.000
_cell.length_c   1.000
_cell.angle_alpha   90.00
_cell.angle_beta   90.00
_cell.angle_gamma   90.00
#
_symmetry.space_group_name_H-M   'P 1'
#
loop_
_entity.id
_entity.type
_entity.pdbx_description
1 polymer ?
#
loop_
_entity_poly.entity_id
_entity_poly.type
_entity_poly.pdbx_seq_one_letter_code
_entity_poly.pdbx_strand_id
1 'polypeptide(L)'
;MSGPGRSVALLGGGFSTDADGVLDDWLLSRARSSHPAVCFVPTASGDAPAYVDQFLSAFDSRDCEPSVLPLFRRRLDDEALRTFLLSQDVVYVGGGNTANLLAVWRAHGVDRVLREAYDRGTLLCGISAGANCWAQGSHTDSFGPLTFLRDGLGLLPGSVCPHYDSEPGRRASYRESVATGMLPPGWAVEDGVGALFVDGRLEEAVCRRPAAHLYWVRADEDHGAVERALRLRQLSPRGSTAGEPKPGQDADGCPVRRS
;
A
#
# COMPACT_ATOMS: atom_id res chain seq x y z
N MET A 1 -17.20 22.17 -7.29
CA MET A 1 -15.82 21.95 -6.82
C MET A 1 -15.73 20.46 -6.51
N SER A 2 -14.89 19.71 -7.22
CA SER A 2 -14.63 18.31 -6.93
C SER A 2 -14.05 18.24 -5.51
N GLY A 3 -14.61 17.39 -4.66
CA GLY A 3 -14.05 17.14 -3.34
C GLY A 3 -12.62 16.62 -3.42
N PRO A 4 -11.92 16.51 -2.30
CA PRO A 4 -10.60 15.95 -2.27
C PRO A 4 -10.61 14.51 -2.82
N GLY A 5 -9.68 14.16 -3.72
CA GLY A 5 -9.52 12.81 -4.24
C GLY A 5 -9.30 11.79 -3.10
N ARG A 6 -9.99 10.66 -3.16
CA ARG A 6 -9.90 9.58 -2.17
C ARG A 6 -8.70 8.72 -2.50
N SER A 7 -7.76 8.56 -1.58
CA SER A 7 -6.46 7.95 -1.88
C SER A 7 -6.16 6.71 -1.03
N VAL A 8 -5.65 5.66 -1.70
CA VAL A 8 -5.11 4.46 -1.06
C VAL A 8 -3.72 4.19 -1.62
N ALA A 9 -2.74 3.94 -0.75
CA ALA A 9 -1.42 3.48 -1.15
C ALA A 9 -1.18 2.04 -0.69
N LEU A 10 -0.83 1.16 -1.63
CA LEU A 10 -0.47 -0.23 -1.37
C LEU A 10 1.06 -0.36 -1.35
N LEU A 11 1.57 -1.09 -0.37
CA LEU A 11 2.98 -1.43 -0.24
C LEU A 11 3.12 -2.97 -0.25
N GLY A 12 3.96 -3.50 -1.13
CA GLY A 12 4.17 -4.95 -1.27
C GLY A 12 4.84 -5.55 -0.06
N GLY A 13 5.98 -4.99 0.34
CA GLY A 13 6.79 -5.36 1.50
C GLY A 13 7.97 -4.41 1.64
N GLY A 14 8.76 -4.56 2.72
CA GLY A 14 10.00 -3.79 2.93
C GLY A 14 9.80 -2.41 3.57
N PHE A 15 8.61 -2.06 4.00
CA PHE A 15 8.28 -0.79 4.63
C PHE A 15 8.88 -0.67 6.03
N SER A 16 9.36 0.52 6.39
CA SER A 16 9.96 0.88 7.70
C SER A 16 11.07 -0.08 8.19
N THR A 17 11.34 -1.15 7.45
CA THR A 17 12.45 -2.07 7.69
C THR A 17 13.62 -1.78 6.77
N ASP A 18 13.39 -1.01 5.71
CA ASP A 18 14.39 -0.68 4.71
C ASP A 18 15.29 0.44 5.22
N ALA A 19 16.59 0.21 5.21
CA ALA A 19 17.58 1.17 5.72
C ALA A 19 17.57 2.53 5.00
N ASP A 20 17.05 2.60 3.76
CA ASP A 20 16.98 3.83 2.97
C ASP A 20 15.67 4.63 3.16
N GLY A 21 14.60 4.01 3.68
CA GLY A 21 13.32 4.64 3.99
C GLY A 21 12.63 5.38 2.83
N VAL A 22 13.01 5.10 1.59
CA VAL A 22 12.53 5.85 0.41
C VAL A 22 11.04 5.69 0.16
N LEU A 23 10.45 4.54 0.54
CA LEU A 23 9.01 4.31 0.43
C LEU A 23 8.24 5.12 1.47
N ASP A 24 8.78 5.26 2.69
CA ASP A 24 8.19 6.09 3.73
C ASP A 24 8.20 7.56 3.31
N ASP A 25 9.32 8.03 2.77
CA ASP A 25 9.46 9.40 2.26
C ASP A 25 8.53 9.65 1.07
N TRP A 26 8.41 8.68 0.17
CA TRP A 26 7.45 8.76 -0.93
C TRP A 26 6.02 8.83 -0.42
N LEU A 27 5.64 7.98 0.54
CA LEU A 27 4.31 7.96 1.13
C LEU A 27 3.96 9.33 1.75
N LEU A 28 4.84 9.88 2.59
CA LEU A 28 4.64 11.19 3.22
C LEU A 28 4.48 12.30 2.17
N SER A 29 5.22 12.21 1.05
CA SER A 29 5.10 13.20 -0.05
C SER A 29 3.74 13.15 -0.76
N ARG A 30 2.90 12.15 -0.52
CA ARG A 30 1.54 12.03 -1.05
C ARG A 30 0.48 12.56 -0.08
N ALA A 31 0.84 12.80 1.16
CA ALA A 31 -0.03 13.47 2.11
C ALA A 31 -0.32 14.92 1.65
N ARG A 32 -1.45 15.48 2.08
CA ARG A 32 -1.85 16.84 1.72
C ARG A 32 -1.15 17.90 2.54
N SER A 33 -0.87 17.57 3.80
CA SER A 33 -0.14 18.42 4.74
C SER A 33 1.36 18.32 4.47
N SER A 34 2.09 19.42 4.62
CA SER A 34 3.55 19.43 4.61
C SER A 34 4.14 18.82 5.89
N HIS A 35 3.38 18.82 6.98
CA HIS A 35 3.69 18.17 8.25
C HIS A 35 2.49 17.29 8.64
N PRO A 36 2.35 16.09 8.05
CA PRO A 36 1.14 15.29 8.22
C PRO A 36 1.07 14.60 9.58
N ALA A 37 -0.13 14.54 10.14
CA ALA A 37 -0.47 13.65 11.24
C ALA A 37 -0.59 12.21 10.68
N VAL A 38 0.24 11.28 11.18
CA VAL A 38 0.35 9.91 10.70
C VAL A 38 -0.01 8.94 11.80
N CYS A 39 -1.13 8.22 11.64
CA CYS A 39 -1.57 7.21 12.60
C CYS A 39 -1.14 5.82 12.14
N PHE A 40 -0.35 5.12 12.93
CA PHE A 40 -0.06 3.70 12.74
C PHE A 40 -1.13 2.82 13.40
N VAL A 41 -1.65 1.85 12.66
CA VAL A 41 -2.65 0.88 13.14
C VAL A 41 -2.06 -0.52 13.10
N PRO A 42 -1.47 -1.02 14.21
CA PRO A 42 -0.75 -2.31 14.28
C PRO A 42 -1.66 -3.53 14.48
N THR A 43 -2.97 -3.41 14.23
CA THR A 43 -3.96 -4.45 14.56
C THR A 43 -3.63 -5.82 13.96
N ALA A 44 -3.13 -5.86 12.71
CA ALA A 44 -2.80 -7.11 12.02
C ALA A 44 -1.74 -7.94 12.74
N SER A 45 -0.84 -7.30 13.50
CA SER A 45 0.21 -7.93 14.31
C SER A 45 -0.19 -8.16 15.77
N GLY A 46 -1.45 -7.88 16.14
CA GLY A 46 -1.92 -7.95 17.54
C GLY A 46 -1.37 -6.82 18.42
N ASP A 47 -1.17 -5.64 17.85
CA ASP A 47 -0.55 -4.47 18.48
C ASP A 47 0.87 -4.79 19.03
N ALA A 48 1.67 -5.57 18.29
CA ALA A 48 3.00 -6.01 18.70
C ALA A 48 3.91 -4.82 19.04
N PRO A 49 4.44 -4.72 20.29
CA PRO A 49 5.21 -3.56 20.73
C PRO A 49 6.46 -3.30 19.86
N ALA A 50 7.18 -4.35 19.48
CA ALA A 50 8.38 -4.20 18.63
C ALA A 50 8.07 -3.59 17.25
N TYR A 51 6.88 -3.86 16.71
CA TYR A 51 6.45 -3.29 15.43
C TYR A 51 6.02 -1.82 15.59
N VAL A 52 5.41 -1.48 16.73
CA VAL A 52 5.12 -0.09 17.11
C VAL A 52 6.42 0.71 17.25
N ASP A 53 7.40 0.18 17.99
CA ASP A 53 8.71 0.82 18.20
C ASP A 53 9.44 1.02 16.86
N GLN A 54 9.37 0.05 15.97
CA GLN A 54 9.94 0.15 14.63
C GLN A 54 9.30 1.27 13.81
N PHE A 55 7.97 1.36 13.80
CA PHE A 55 7.26 2.45 13.13
C PHE A 55 7.66 3.82 13.71
N LEU A 56 7.60 3.99 15.03
CA LEU A 56 7.95 5.25 15.68
C LEU A 56 9.40 5.64 15.37
N SER A 57 10.34 4.70 15.46
CA SER A 57 11.76 4.95 15.13
C SER A 57 11.96 5.40 13.68
N ALA A 58 11.16 4.86 12.75
CA ALA A 58 11.22 5.24 11.34
C ALA A 58 10.62 6.62 11.09
N PHE A 59 9.55 7.00 11.80
CA PHE A 59 8.81 8.24 11.54
C PHE A 59 9.22 9.42 12.40
N ASP A 60 9.79 9.21 13.60
CA ASP A 60 10.29 10.29 14.49
C ASP A 60 11.34 11.20 13.83
N SER A 61 12.12 10.67 12.88
CA SER A 61 13.15 11.44 12.16
C SER A 61 12.61 12.20 10.94
N ARG A 62 11.30 12.06 10.64
CA ARG A 62 10.64 12.65 9.47
C ARG A 62 9.81 13.87 9.86
N ASP A 63 9.56 14.72 8.90
CA ASP A 63 8.72 15.91 9.08
C ASP A 63 7.23 15.52 9.09
N CYS A 64 6.79 14.90 10.20
CA CYS A 64 5.42 14.46 10.44
C CYS A 64 5.14 14.29 11.93
N GLU A 65 3.88 14.12 12.31
CA GLU A 65 3.43 13.84 13.68
C GLU A 65 2.98 12.36 13.78
N PRO A 66 3.86 11.43 14.19
CA PRO A 66 3.51 10.03 14.30
C PRO A 66 2.68 9.75 15.55
N SER A 67 1.68 8.90 15.40
CA SER A 67 0.82 8.41 16.47
C SER A 67 0.47 6.94 16.27
N VAL A 68 -0.08 6.29 17.29
CA VAL A 68 -0.41 4.85 17.25
C VAL A 68 -1.81 4.62 17.77
N LEU A 69 -2.60 3.80 17.08
CA LEU A 69 -3.93 3.35 17.53
C LEU A 69 -3.91 1.86 17.86
N PRO A 70 -3.60 1.46 19.11
CA PRO A 70 -3.74 0.08 19.54
C PRO A 70 -5.21 -0.26 19.79
N LEU A 71 -5.69 -1.40 19.27
CA LEU A 71 -7.09 -1.82 19.43
C LEU A 71 -7.26 -2.96 20.43
N PHE A 72 -6.25 -3.83 20.64
CA PHE A 72 -6.31 -4.90 21.65
C PHE A 72 -6.24 -4.37 23.09
N ARG A 73 -5.72 -3.15 23.28
CA ARG A 73 -5.71 -2.42 24.55
C ARG A 73 -6.31 -1.03 24.40
N ARG A 74 -7.39 -0.97 23.62
CA ARG A 74 -8.07 0.29 23.31
C ARG A 74 -8.44 1.04 24.60
N ARG A 75 -8.11 2.34 24.65
CA ARG A 75 -8.45 3.26 25.75
C ARG A 75 -9.46 4.34 25.37
N LEU A 76 -9.66 4.54 24.05
CA LEU A 76 -10.58 5.53 23.51
C LEU A 76 -11.99 4.94 23.45
N ASP A 77 -13.00 5.69 23.81
CA ASP A 77 -14.40 5.38 23.50
C ASP A 77 -14.66 5.56 21.98
N ASP A 78 -15.88 5.32 21.53
CA ASP A 78 -16.19 5.33 20.10
C ASP A 78 -16.10 6.72 19.49
N GLU A 79 -16.50 7.76 20.23
CA GLU A 79 -16.45 9.15 19.75
C GLU A 79 -15.01 9.67 19.72
N ALA A 80 -14.23 9.39 20.76
CA ALA A 80 -12.82 9.75 20.79
C ALA A 80 -12.01 9.02 19.71
N LEU A 81 -12.29 7.74 19.46
CA LEU A 81 -11.67 6.95 18.37
C LEU A 81 -12.02 7.56 17.02
N ARG A 82 -13.28 7.87 16.78
CA ARG A 82 -13.72 8.50 15.53
C ARG A 82 -13.04 9.85 15.32
N THR A 83 -13.05 10.71 16.33
CA THR A 83 -12.41 12.03 16.29
C THR A 83 -10.92 11.89 16.01
N PHE A 84 -10.23 10.99 16.70
CA PHE A 84 -8.80 10.72 16.51
C PHE A 84 -8.48 10.26 15.08
N LEU A 85 -9.20 9.28 14.53
CA LEU A 85 -8.95 8.81 13.17
C LEU A 85 -9.25 9.85 12.10
N LEU A 86 -10.32 10.66 12.31
CA LEU A 86 -10.70 11.71 11.35
C LEU A 86 -9.79 12.94 11.39
N SER A 87 -8.97 13.10 12.43
CA SER A 87 -7.96 14.15 12.51
C SER A 87 -6.64 13.78 11.81
N GLN A 88 -6.50 12.56 11.32
CA GLN A 88 -5.26 12.11 10.69
C GLN A 88 -5.20 12.48 9.19
N ASP A 89 -4.03 12.90 8.74
CA ASP A 89 -3.73 13.08 7.30
C ASP A 89 -3.41 11.76 6.61
N VAL A 90 -2.76 10.84 7.34
CA VAL A 90 -2.37 9.52 6.87
C VAL A 90 -2.74 8.46 7.90
N VAL A 91 -3.40 7.39 7.48
CA VAL A 91 -3.59 6.18 8.28
C VAL A 91 -2.77 5.06 7.68
N TYR A 92 -1.75 4.60 8.42
CA TYR A 92 -0.85 3.55 8.04
C TYR A 92 -1.18 2.24 8.73
N VAL A 93 -1.48 1.20 7.95
CA VAL A 93 -1.84 -0.12 8.48
C VAL A 93 -0.69 -1.10 8.35
N GLY A 94 -0.28 -1.68 9.46
CA GLY A 94 0.80 -2.64 9.54
C GLY A 94 0.46 -4.01 8.94
N GLY A 95 1.50 -4.80 8.72
CA GLY A 95 1.41 -6.20 8.29
C GLY A 95 1.02 -7.16 9.41
N GLY A 96 0.72 -8.40 9.03
CA GLY A 96 0.31 -9.49 9.93
C GLY A 96 -0.85 -10.30 9.38
N ASN A 97 -1.85 -10.61 10.19
CA ASN A 97 -3.00 -11.42 9.80
C ASN A 97 -4.17 -10.56 9.32
N THR A 98 -4.53 -10.65 8.04
CA THR A 98 -5.60 -9.86 7.41
C THR A 98 -6.99 -10.19 7.99
N ALA A 99 -7.31 -11.46 8.21
CA ALA A 99 -8.62 -11.87 8.71
C ALA A 99 -8.85 -11.37 10.13
N ASN A 100 -7.84 -11.49 11.01
CA ASN A 100 -7.91 -11.00 12.38
C ASN A 100 -8.05 -9.47 12.43
N LEU A 101 -7.27 -8.76 11.60
CA LEU A 101 -7.36 -7.31 11.45
C LEU A 101 -8.80 -6.87 11.12
N LEU A 102 -9.41 -7.45 10.09
CA LEU A 102 -10.76 -7.10 9.66
C LEU A 102 -11.82 -7.44 10.72
N ALA A 103 -11.68 -8.59 11.42
CA ALA A 103 -12.57 -8.98 12.50
C ALA A 103 -12.52 -7.99 13.67
N VAL A 104 -11.32 -7.61 14.11
CA VAL A 104 -11.12 -6.63 15.18
C VAL A 104 -11.67 -5.27 14.78
N TRP A 105 -11.40 -4.80 13.55
CA TRP A 105 -11.90 -3.52 13.08
C TRP A 105 -13.43 -3.45 13.08
N ARG A 106 -14.11 -4.50 12.63
CA ARG A 106 -15.58 -4.58 12.67
C ARG A 106 -16.13 -4.60 14.09
N ALA A 107 -15.48 -5.32 14.99
CA ALA A 107 -15.86 -5.35 16.41
C ALA A 107 -15.75 -3.97 17.08
N HIS A 108 -14.79 -3.15 16.66
CA HIS A 108 -14.57 -1.80 17.18
C HIS A 108 -15.18 -0.67 16.32
N GLY A 109 -15.84 -0.98 15.20
CA GLY A 109 -16.40 0.01 14.28
C GLY A 109 -15.37 0.84 13.50
N VAL A 110 -14.10 0.45 13.54
CA VAL A 110 -12.98 1.14 12.86
C VAL A 110 -13.14 1.12 11.35
N ASP A 111 -13.66 0.03 10.79
CA ASP A 111 -13.98 -0.13 9.36
C ASP A 111 -14.87 0.99 8.82
N ARG A 112 -15.87 1.40 9.59
CA ARG A 112 -16.78 2.50 9.24
C ARG A 112 -16.10 3.86 9.32
N VAL A 113 -15.30 4.08 10.36
CA VAL A 113 -14.57 5.34 10.54
C VAL A 113 -13.50 5.51 9.46
N LEU A 114 -12.80 4.44 9.08
CA LEU A 114 -11.81 4.47 8.00
C LEU A 114 -12.46 4.77 6.63
N ARG A 115 -13.66 4.26 6.38
CA ARG A 115 -14.42 4.64 5.17
C ARG A 115 -14.75 6.14 5.18
N GLU A 116 -15.20 6.67 6.31
CA GLU A 116 -15.46 8.11 6.46
C GLU A 116 -14.18 8.94 6.28
N ALA A 117 -13.05 8.51 6.87
CA ALA A 117 -11.75 9.16 6.69
C ALA A 117 -11.33 9.18 5.21
N TYR A 118 -11.48 8.05 4.50
CA TYR A 118 -11.23 7.93 3.07
C TYR A 118 -12.06 8.93 2.25
N ASP A 119 -13.37 9.01 2.52
CA ASP A 119 -14.28 9.93 1.82
C ASP A 119 -13.96 11.40 2.11
N ARG A 120 -13.33 11.71 3.24
CA ARG A 120 -12.82 13.05 3.61
C ARG A 120 -11.43 13.33 3.03
N GLY A 121 -10.78 12.33 2.45
CA GLY A 121 -9.49 12.44 1.78
C GLY A 121 -8.27 12.23 2.65
N THR A 122 -8.40 11.57 3.79
CA THR A 122 -7.28 10.95 4.49
C THR A 122 -6.60 9.96 3.55
N LEU A 123 -5.27 10.01 3.44
CA LEU A 123 -4.51 8.99 2.71
C LEU A 123 -4.48 7.70 3.53
N LEU A 124 -5.16 6.67 3.05
CA LEU A 124 -5.07 5.34 3.63
C LEU A 124 -3.90 4.59 2.99
N CYS A 125 -3.11 3.91 3.78
CA CYS A 125 -2.01 3.10 3.24
C CYS A 125 -1.79 1.85 4.07
N GLY A 126 -1.03 0.93 3.54
CA GLY A 126 -0.67 -0.25 4.31
C GLY A 126 0.22 -1.23 3.57
N ILE A 127 0.87 -2.07 4.36
CA ILE A 127 1.79 -3.11 3.92
C ILE A 127 1.20 -4.49 4.20
N SER A 128 1.39 -5.44 3.28
CA SER A 128 1.01 -6.84 3.50
C SER A 128 -0.49 -6.97 3.87
N ALA A 129 -0.83 -7.44 5.06
CA ALA A 129 -2.21 -7.46 5.56
C ALA A 129 -2.87 -6.07 5.50
N GLY A 130 -2.12 -5.01 5.76
CA GLY A 130 -2.57 -3.62 5.63
C GLY A 130 -2.79 -3.18 4.18
N ALA A 131 -2.13 -3.79 3.20
CA ALA A 131 -2.46 -3.59 1.79
C ALA A 131 -3.72 -4.37 1.39
N ASN A 132 -3.85 -5.61 1.88
CA ASN A 132 -4.97 -6.49 1.61
C ASN A 132 -6.32 -5.92 2.05
N CYS A 133 -6.37 -5.27 3.21
CA CYS A 133 -7.63 -4.87 3.84
C CYS A 133 -8.44 -3.84 3.03
N TRP A 134 -7.81 -3.10 2.13
CA TRP A 134 -8.47 -2.04 1.35
C TRP A 134 -9.27 -2.53 0.15
N ALA A 135 -8.89 -3.67 -0.44
CA ALA A 135 -9.52 -4.22 -1.64
C ALA A 135 -10.83 -4.96 -1.34
N GLN A 136 -11.57 -5.33 -2.38
CA GLN A 136 -12.74 -6.21 -2.28
C GLN A 136 -12.32 -7.62 -1.89
N GLY A 137 -11.19 -8.09 -2.43
CA GLY A 137 -10.63 -9.39 -2.13
C GLY A 137 -9.11 -9.34 -2.03
N SER A 138 -8.53 -10.36 -1.41
CA SER A 138 -7.09 -10.47 -1.28
C SER A 138 -6.61 -11.91 -1.22
N HIS A 139 -5.34 -12.10 -1.55
CA HIS A 139 -4.67 -13.37 -1.39
C HIS A 139 -3.87 -13.35 -0.09
N THR A 140 -4.08 -14.33 0.79
CA THR A 140 -3.61 -14.31 2.17
C THR A 140 -3.30 -15.71 2.69
N ASP A 141 -2.48 -15.78 3.73
CA ASP A 141 -2.19 -16.95 4.56
C ASP A 141 -2.84 -16.88 5.95
N SER A 142 -3.82 -15.98 6.11
CA SER A 142 -4.46 -15.71 7.41
C SER A 142 -5.07 -16.93 8.09
N PHE A 143 -5.36 -18.00 7.33
CA PHE A 143 -5.96 -19.24 7.83
C PHE A 143 -4.97 -20.43 7.82
N GLY A 144 -3.68 -20.18 7.60
CA GLY A 144 -2.61 -21.17 7.45
C GLY A 144 -2.14 -21.26 6.00
N PRO A 145 -2.65 -22.20 5.15
CA PRO A 145 -2.27 -22.25 3.74
C PRO A 145 -2.68 -21.00 2.97
N LEU A 146 -1.93 -20.68 1.92
CA LEU A 146 -2.28 -19.61 0.99
C LEU A 146 -3.68 -19.82 0.41
N THR A 147 -4.52 -18.81 0.52
CA THR A 147 -5.92 -18.84 0.07
C THR A 147 -6.42 -17.44 -0.26
N PHE A 148 -7.69 -17.33 -0.64
CA PHE A 148 -8.34 -16.05 -0.89
C PHE A 148 -9.22 -15.61 0.27
N LEU A 149 -9.37 -14.28 0.41
CA LEU A 149 -10.30 -13.63 1.31
C LEU A 149 -11.11 -12.61 0.49
N ARG A 150 -12.45 -12.68 0.53
CA ARG A 150 -13.37 -11.82 -0.25
C ARG A 150 -14.06 -10.75 0.59
N ASP A 151 -13.51 -10.45 1.73
CA ASP A 151 -14.19 -9.71 2.78
C ASP A 151 -13.35 -8.49 3.25
N GLY A 152 -12.64 -7.85 2.31
CA GLY A 152 -11.96 -6.60 2.58
C GLY A 152 -12.90 -5.41 2.64
N LEU A 153 -12.39 -4.20 2.87
CA LEU A 153 -13.22 -3.00 2.97
C LEU A 153 -13.81 -2.54 1.63
N GLY A 154 -13.25 -3.01 0.50
CA GLY A 154 -13.74 -2.66 -0.84
C GLY A 154 -13.60 -1.18 -1.20
N LEU A 155 -12.66 -0.46 -0.59
CA LEU A 155 -12.31 0.90 -0.97
C LEU A 155 -11.57 0.94 -2.29
N LEU A 156 -10.82 -0.14 -2.57
CA LEU A 156 -10.15 -0.38 -3.84
C LEU A 156 -10.88 -1.51 -4.59
N PRO A 157 -11.33 -1.27 -5.83
CA PRO A 157 -11.95 -2.33 -6.64
C PRO A 157 -10.97 -3.45 -6.96
N GLY A 158 -11.48 -4.68 -7.04
CA GLY A 158 -10.70 -5.85 -7.41
C GLY A 158 -10.01 -6.52 -6.22
N SER A 159 -8.92 -7.23 -6.51
CA SER A 159 -8.16 -7.98 -5.50
C SER A 159 -6.72 -7.50 -5.39
N VAL A 160 -6.08 -7.83 -4.26
CA VAL A 160 -4.68 -7.48 -3.97
C VAL A 160 -3.91 -8.71 -3.51
N CYS A 161 -2.67 -8.84 -3.98
CA CYS A 161 -1.71 -9.84 -3.56
C CYS A 161 -0.34 -9.19 -3.30
N PRO A 162 0.02 -8.86 -2.04
CA PRO A 162 1.37 -8.40 -1.67
C PRO A 162 2.36 -9.57 -1.67
N HIS A 163 3.66 -9.27 -1.51
CA HIS A 163 4.74 -10.27 -1.47
C HIS A 163 4.77 -11.20 -2.68
N TYR A 164 4.46 -10.66 -3.86
CA TYR A 164 4.22 -11.47 -5.05
C TYR A 164 5.45 -12.20 -5.56
N ASP A 165 6.65 -11.66 -5.28
CA ASP A 165 7.96 -12.21 -5.66
C ASP A 165 8.64 -12.99 -4.52
N SER A 166 8.35 -12.68 -3.26
CA SER A 166 9.17 -13.11 -2.13
C SER A 166 8.64 -14.35 -1.40
N GLU A 167 7.35 -14.64 -1.51
CA GLU A 167 6.77 -15.80 -0.83
C GLU A 167 6.54 -16.98 -1.78
N PRO A 168 7.11 -18.18 -1.44
CA PRO A 168 6.97 -19.36 -2.27
C PRO A 168 5.50 -19.74 -2.56
N GLY A 169 5.18 -19.98 -3.83
CA GLY A 169 3.85 -20.42 -4.25
C GLY A 169 2.80 -19.29 -4.35
N ARG A 170 3.03 -18.11 -3.81
CA ARG A 170 2.06 -17.02 -3.77
C ARG A 170 1.61 -16.59 -5.17
N ARG A 171 2.55 -16.40 -6.09
CA ARG A 171 2.26 -16.05 -7.49
C ARG A 171 1.37 -17.06 -8.19
N ALA A 172 1.69 -18.35 -8.07
CA ALA A 172 0.92 -19.42 -8.70
C ALA A 172 -0.50 -19.50 -8.12
N SER A 173 -0.63 -19.47 -6.79
CA SER A 173 -1.90 -19.58 -6.08
C SER A 173 -2.81 -18.36 -6.31
N TYR A 174 -2.23 -17.13 -6.38
CA TYR A 174 -3.02 -15.94 -6.70
C TYR A 174 -3.55 -15.98 -8.14
N ARG A 175 -2.71 -16.35 -9.11
CA ARG A 175 -3.13 -16.52 -10.51
C ARG A 175 -4.25 -17.54 -10.65
N GLU A 176 -4.14 -18.67 -9.96
CA GLU A 176 -5.19 -19.70 -9.93
C GLU A 176 -6.50 -19.15 -9.34
N SER A 177 -6.42 -18.41 -8.22
CA SER A 177 -7.59 -17.78 -7.60
C SER A 177 -8.29 -16.80 -8.53
N VAL A 178 -7.54 -16.05 -9.35
CA VAL A 178 -8.08 -15.13 -10.36
C VAL A 178 -8.63 -15.90 -11.56
N ALA A 179 -7.90 -16.90 -12.06
CA ALA A 179 -8.31 -17.74 -13.20
C ALA A 179 -9.64 -18.46 -12.96
N THR A 180 -9.83 -18.98 -11.74
CA THR A 180 -11.05 -19.70 -11.32
C THR A 180 -12.21 -18.79 -10.88
N GLY A 181 -12.01 -17.46 -10.91
CA GLY A 181 -13.01 -16.49 -10.45
C GLY A 181 -13.23 -16.47 -8.93
N MET A 182 -12.37 -17.14 -8.17
CA MET A 182 -12.37 -17.07 -6.70
C MET A 182 -11.98 -15.69 -6.21
N LEU A 183 -11.14 -14.96 -6.95
CA LEU A 183 -10.86 -13.56 -6.77
C LEU A 183 -11.18 -12.78 -8.06
N PRO A 184 -11.66 -11.54 -7.96
CA PRO A 184 -11.76 -10.67 -9.12
C PRO A 184 -10.34 -10.32 -9.65
N PRO A 185 -10.21 -9.82 -10.89
CA PRO A 185 -8.97 -9.23 -11.38
C PRO A 185 -8.40 -8.22 -10.39
N GLY A 186 -7.07 -8.13 -10.32
CA GLY A 186 -6.48 -7.28 -9.29
C GLY A 186 -4.98 -7.04 -9.43
N TRP A 187 -4.41 -6.50 -8.38
CA TRP A 187 -3.05 -6.00 -8.31
C TRP A 187 -2.15 -6.94 -7.52
N ALA A 188 -1.07 -7.38 -8.16
CA ALA A 188 -0.01 -8.14 -7.50
C ALA A 188 1.20 -7.23 -7.30
N VAL A 189 1.63 -7.11 -6.06
CA VAL A 189 2.59 -6.09 -5.60
C VAL A 189 3.83 -6.81 -5.07
N GLU A 190 4.96 -6.64 -5.74
CA GLU A 190 6.25 -7.19 -5.29
C GLU A 190 6.83 -6.38 -4.12
N ASP A 191 7.74 -6.98 -3.37
CA ASP A 191 8.44 -6.30 -2.28
C ASP A 191 9.23 -5.09 -2.78
N GLY A 192 9.16 -3.99 -2.05
CA GLY A 192 9.79 -2.74 -2.43
C GLY A 192 9.03 -1.93 -3.48
N VAL A 193 7.76 -2.26 -3.73
CA VAL A 193 6.85 -1.51 -4.61
C VAL A 193 5.85 -0.73 -3.78
N GLY A 194 5.61 0.53 -4.18
CA GLY A 194 4.51 1.37 -3.73
C GLY A 194 3.57 1.71 -4.88
N ALA A 195 2.26 1.62 -4.67
CA ALA A 195 1.24 1.92 -5.68
C ALA A 195 0.17 2.84 -5.08
N LEU A 196 0.04 4.06 -5.61
CA LEU A 196 -0.97 5.04 -5.20
C LEU A 196 -2.17 4.95 -6.12
N PHE A 197 -3.34 4.82 -5.52
CA PHE A 197 -4.63 4.86 -6.19
C PHE A 197 -5.40 6.10 -5.74
N VAL A 198 -5.98 6.79 -6.71
CA VAL A 198 -6.87 7.94 -6.49
C VAL A 198 -8.22 7.60 -7.10
N ASP A 199 -9.29 7.71 -6.30
CA ASP A 199 -10.67 7.34 -6.69
C ASP A 199 -10.76 5.95 -7.33
N GLY A 200 -10.00 4.98 -6.76
CA GLY A 200 -9.96 3.60 -7.19
C GLY A 200 -9.15 3.32 -8.45
N ARG A 201 -8.45 4.30 -9.03
CA ARG A 201 -7.61 4.17 -10.23
C ARG A 201 -6.15 4.34 -9.88
N LEU A 202 -5.29 3.52 -10.50
CA LEU A 202 -3.84 3.66 -10.33
C LEU A 202 -3.39 5.02 -10.89
N GLU A 203 -2.83 5.84 -10.02
CA GLU A 203 -2.29 7.17 -10.34
C GLU A 203 -0.77 7.11 -10.50
N GLU A 204 -0.07 6.45 -9.57
CA GLU A 204 1.37 6.35 -9.57
C GLU A 204 1.81 4.97 -9.07
N ALA A 205 2.88 4.45 -9.66
CA ALA A 205 3.55 3.26 -9.16
C ALA A 205 5.07 3.49 -9.11
N VAL A 206 5.65 3.16 -7.97
CA VAL A 206 7.08 3.38 -7.68
C VAL A 206 7.75 2.10 -7.21
N CYS A 207 9.06 2.02 -7.37
CA CYS A 207 9.84 0.93 -6.82
C CYS A 207 11.13 1.44 -6.16
N ARG A 208 11.51 0.76 -5.09
CA ARG A 208 12.79 0.91 -4.42
C ARG A 208 13.88 0.12 -5.14
N ARG A 209 13.55 -1.04 -5.68
CA ARG A 209 14.45 -1.94 -6.40
C ARG A 209 14.16 -1.90 -7.90
N PRO A 210 15.17 -1.74 -8.77
CA PRO A 210 14.96 -1.62 -10.23
C PRO A 210 14.22 -2.81 -10.86
N ALA A 211 14.37 -4.01 -10.28
CA ALA A 211 13.77 -5.26 -10.77
C ALA A 211 12.41 -5.58 -10.14
N ALA A 212 11.88 -4.71 -9.26
CA ALA A 212 10.58 -4.95 -8.66
C ALA A 212 9.45 -4.46 -9.57
N HIS A 213 8.31 -5.17 -9.54
CA HIS A 213 7.18 -4.92 -10.44
C HIS A 213 5.86 -4.81 -9.71
N LEU A 214 4.94 -4.08 -10.33
CA LEU A 214 3.51 -4.12 -10.08
C LEU A 214 2.84 -4.81 -11.26
N TYR A 215 1.98 -5.79 -11.00
CA TYR A 215 1.25 -6.48 -12.07
C TYR A 215 -0.25 -6.22 -11.95
N TRP A 216 -0.90 -6.07 -13.10
CA TRP A 216 -2.33 -6.28 -13.22
C TRP A 216 -2.59 -7.71 -13.64
N VAL A 217 -3.34 -8.47 -12.83
CA VAL A 217 -3.65 -9.89 -13.05
C VAL A 217 -5.14 -10.03 -13.36
N ARG A 218 -5.48 -10.72 -14.44
CA ARG A 218 -6.87 -10.99 -14.84
C ARG A 218 -7.02 -12.43 -15.35
N ALA A 219 -8.22 -12.95 -15.28
CA ALA A 219 -8.56 -14.20 -15.94
C ALA A 219 -8.42 -14.09 -17.47
N ASP A 220 -8.08 -15.20 -18.11
CA ASP A 220 -7.93 -15.34 -19.54
C ASP A 220 -8.42 -16.71 -19.96
N GLU A 221 -9.25 -16.79 -21.01
CA GLU A 221 -9.89 -18.05 -21.45
C GLU A 221 -8.89 -19.09 -21.92
N ASP A 222 -7.79 -18.66 -22.57
CA ASP A 222 -6.80 -19.57 -23.16
C ASP A 222 -5.66 -19.91 -22.20
N HIS A 223 -5.34 -19.01 -21.24
CA HIS A 223 -4.12 -19.08 -20.41
C HIS A 223 -4.42 -19.16 -18.90
N GLY A 224 -5.70 -19.31 -18.51
CA GLY A 224 -6.15 -19.31 -17.13
C GLY A 224 -6.08 -17.93 -16.48
N ALA A 225 -4.88 -17.39 -16.27
CA ALA A 225 -4.67 -16.00 -15.86
C ALA A 225 -3.45 -15.39 -16.56
N VAL A 226 -3.58 -14.13 -16.98
CA VAL A 226 -2.51 -13.34 -17.58
C VAL A 226 -2.10 -12.21 -16.65
N GLU A 227 -0.81 -11.91 -16.67
CA GLU A 227 -0.16 -10.86 -15.90
C GLU A 227 0.39 -9.80 -16.83
N ARG A 228 0.12 -8.55 -16.53
CA ARG A 228 0.73 -7.43 -17.22
C ARG A 228 1.57 -6.63 -16.24
N ALA A 229 2.89 -6.68 -16.38
CA ALA A 229 3.80 -5.84 -15.63
C ALA A 229 3.63 -4.36 -16.02
N LEU A 230 3.64 -3.48 -15.05
CA LEU A 230 3.59 -2.05 -15.24
C LEU A 230 4.99 -1.44 -15.13
N ARG A 231 5.19 -0.34 -15.86
CA ARG A 231 6.41 0.46 -15.71
C ARG A 231 6.34 1.27 -14.42
N LEU A 232 7.38 1.18 -13.59
CA LEU A 232 7.49 1.85 -12.31
C LEU A 232 8.52 2.98 -12.38
N ARG A 233 8.28 4.03 -11.60
CA ARG A 233 9.29 5.06 -11.35
C ARG A 233 10.19 4.60 -10.21
N GLN A 234 11.49 4.51 -10.44
CA GLN A 234 12.44 4.17 -9.41
C GLN A 234 12.63 5.33 -8.42
N LEU A 235 12.60 5.02 -7.14
CA LEU A 235 12.92 5.96 -6.07
C LEU A 235 14.43 5.94 -5.81
N SER A 236 14.96 7.11 -5.45
CA SER A 236 16.36 7.27 -5.00
C SER A 236 16.40 7.81 -3.58
N PRO A 237 17.35 7.38 -2.73
CA PRO A 237 17.52 7.94 -1.39
C PRO A 237 17.72 9.46 -1.42
N ARG A 238 17.20 10.16 -0.39
CA ARG A 238 17.46 11.61 -0.22
C ARG A 238 18.96 11.85 -0.17
N GLY A 239 19.45 12.78 -1.00
CA GLY A 239 20.87 13.13 -1.08
C GLY A 239 21.68 12.39 -2.16
N SER A 240 21.11 11.42 -2.87
CA SER A 240 21.64 10.94 -4.13
C SER A 240 21.26 11.94 -5.22
N THR A 241 22.10 12.94 -5.47
CA THR A 241 22.03 13.68 -6.74
C THR A 241 22.35 12.67 -7.83
N ALA A 242 21.31 12.09 -8.45
CA ALA A 242 21.47 11.51 -9.76
C ALA A 242 22.09 12.64 -10.61
N GLY A 243 23.35 12.49 -11.00
CA GLY A 243 24.00 13.44 -11.88
C GLY A 243 23.09 13.62 -13.09
N GLU A 244 22.62 14.84 -13.32
CA GLU A 244 22.00 15.17 -14.59
C GLU A 244 22.92 14.61 -15.66
N PRO A 245 22.39 13.87 -16.66
CA PRO A 245 23.22 13.46 -17.79
C PRO A 245 23.76 14.76 -18.38
N LYS A 246 25.07 14.96 -18.32
CA LYS A 246 25.73 16.04 -19.06
C LYS A 246 25.23 15.93 -20.50
N PRO A 247 24.82 17.03 -21.14
CA PRO A 247 24.46 16.99 -22.55
C PRO A 247 25.66 16.40 -23.29
N GLY A 248 25.48 15.18 -23.81
CA GLY A 248 26.47 14.47 -24.58
C GLY A 248 26.77 15.26 -25.80
N GLN A 249 28.06 15.51 -26.07
CA GLN A 249 28.56 15.84 -27.39
C GLN A 249 28.24 14.66 -28.30
N ASP A 250 27.25 14.83 -29.17
CA ASP A 250 26.99 13.93 -30.28
C ASP A 250 28.14 14.07 -31.28
N ALA A 251 29.01 13.07 -31.24
CA ALA A 251 29.82 12.77 -32.42
C ALA A 251 28.94 11.87 -33.31
N ASP A 252 28.22 12.49 -34.21
CA ASP A 252 27.90 12.05 -35.56
C ASP A 252 26.66 12.85 -36.04
N GLY A 253 26.94 13.78 -37.00
CA GLY A 253 25.94 14.65 -37.56
C GLY A 253 24.93 13.91 -38.43
N CYS A 254 23.65 14.02 -38.07
CA CYS A 254 22.56 13.83 -39.02
C CYS A 254 21.39 14.76 -38.64
N PRO A 255 20.96 15.68 -39.54
CA PRO A 255 19.88 16.59 -39.25
C PRO A 255 18.54 15.94 -39.52
N VAL A 256 17.70 15.78 -38.47
CA VAL A 256 16.30 15.41 -38.63
C VAL A 256 15.44 16.69 -38.59
N ARG A 257 14.72 16.93 -39.67
CA ARG A 257 13.77 18.03 -39.89
C ARG A 257 12.58 17.90 -38.92
N ARG A 258 12.20 19.06 -38.36
CA ARG A 258 10.89 19.26 -37.74
C ARG A 258 9.83 19.29 -38.87
N SER A 259 8.76 18.57 -38.66
CA SER A 259 7.44 18.84 -39.22
C SER A 259 6.39 18.57 -38.15
#